data_70893405b72143e888ec4429340f31ad
#
_entry.id   70893405b72143e888ec4429340f31ad
#
_cell.length_a   1.000
_cell.length_b   1.000
_cell.length_c   1.000
_cell.angle_alpha   90.00
_cell.angle_beta   90.00
_cell.angle_gamma   90.00
#
_symmetry.space_group_name_H-M   'P 1'
#
loop_
_entity.id
_entity.type
_entity.pdbx_description
1 polymer ?
#
loop_
_entity_poly.entity_id
_entity_poly.type
_entity_poly.pdbx_seq_one_letter_code
_entity_poly.pdbx_strand_id
1 'polypeptide(L)'
;MQAQTAAAIAQADAVLFLVDARTGMVAADRSFADLVRKAGKPTVVVVNKSEGRAGEAGLLEAYALGLGEPVAISAEHGEGLAGLYEALRAALPEATAERDPEEAAAPAAEEKPIRIAVVGRPNTGKSTLINRLLGSERLLTGPEAGITRDSIAVDLQWHGRNVRIHDTAGLRRRARVTEKLEKLSTADTLGAIRFAEVVIVLIDSQAPFEEQDTRIVDLVEQEGRAIVIGINKWDLVTPPPGALARLREETDRILPQVKGVPVVVLSARSGAGLDRLMEAVEQSYAVWNRRVPTAGLNRFLARAVSANPPPAASGRRPRLDYITQPKARPPTFVVFSSRAFALAESYRRYLVNGLRENFDLPGTPIRLLVRGKPNPFAKRKKRR
;
A
#
# COMPACT_ATOMS: atom_id res chain seq x y z
N MET A 1 23.04 -13.91 -26.62
CA MET A 1 22.27 -13.13 -25.62
C MET A 1 23.14 -12.08 -24.91
N GLN A 2 24.22 -12.41 -24.21
CA GLN A 2 25.04 -11.41 -23.50
C GLN A 2 25.59 -10.28 -24.37
N ALA A 3 26.08 -10.58 -25.58
CA ALA A 3 26.63 -9.58 -26.50
C ALA A 3 25.54 -8.59 -27.01
N GLN A 4 24.32 -9.07 -27.26
CA GLN A 4 23.21 -8.22 -27.69
C GLN A 4 22.74 -7.31 -26.52
N THR A 5 22.68 -7.85 -25.30
CA THR A 5 22.35 -7.06 -24.10
C THR A 5 23.39 -5.99 -23.84
N ALA A 6 24.69 -6.31 -23.99
CA ALA A 6 25.77 -5.34 -23.82
C ALA A 6 25.70 -4.21 -24.85
N ALA A 7 25.40 -4.54 -26.11
CA ALA A 7 25.21 -3.54 -27.16
C ALA A 7 24.01 -2.63 -26.90
N ALA A 8 22.89 -3.19 -26.43
CA ALA A 8 21.70 -2.42 -26.08
C ALA A 8 21.97 -1.47 -24.89
N ILE A 9 22.68 -1.93 -23.86
CA ILE A 9 23.07 -1.10 -22.72
C ILE A 9 23.98 0.05 -23.15
N ALA A 10 24.92 -0.21 -24.06
CA ALA A 10 25.85 0.82 -24.54
C ALA A 10 25.13 1.96 -25.29
N GLN A 11 24.05 1.66 -26.01
CA GLN A 11 23.25 2.62 -26.77
C GLN A 11 22.17 3.32 -25.94
N ALA A 12 21.83 2.83 -24.76
CA ALA A 12 20.79 3.39 -23.93
C ALA A 12 21.27 4.63 -23.18
N ASP A 13 20.38 5.61 -22.97
CA ASP A 13 20.61 6.77 -22.10
C ASP A 13 20.49 6.42 -20.62
N ALA A 14 19.57 5.50 -20.29
CA ALA A 14 19.38 4.93 -18.97
C ALA A 14 18.97 3.46 -19.07
N VAL A 15 19.20 2.69 -18.00
CA VAL A 15 18.88 1.26 -17.92
C VAL A 15 17.79 1.04 -16.86
N LEU A 16 16.68 0.40 -17.26
CA LEU A 16 15.71 -0.17 -16.34
C LEU A 16 16.09 -1.61 -16.03
N PHE A 17 16.52 -1.89 -14.80
CA PHE A 17 16.85 -3.24 -14.37
C PHE A 17 15.66 -3.85 -13.63
N LEU A 18 14.91 -4.71 -14.32
CA LEU A 18 13.70 -5.34 -13.79
C LEU A 18 14.01 -6.65 -13.07
N VAL A 19 13.47 -6.82 -11.86
CA VAL A 19 13.52 -8.05 -11.08
C VAL A 19 12.13 -8.42 -10.55
N ASP A 20 11.88 -9.71 -10.35
CA ASP A 20 10.62 -10.22 -9.81
C ASP A 20 10.76 -10.38 -8.28
N ALA A 21 9.93 -9.64 -7.52
CA ALA A 21 9.95 -9.66 -6.06
C ALA A 21 9.59 -11.03 -5.46
N ARG A 22 8.76 -11.81 -6.16
CA ARG A 22 8.29 -13.11 -5.67
C ARG A 22 9.31 -14.24 -5.90
N THR A 23 10.01 -14.18 -7.03
CA THR A 23 11.04 -15.17 -7.37
C THR A 23 12.33 -14.95 -6.58
N GLY A 24 12.57 -13.72 -6.11
CA GLY A 24 13.83 -13.31 -5.49
C GLY A 24 14.97 -13.18 -6.49
N MET A 25 16.19 -12.94 -6.00
CA MET A 25 17.38 -12.74 -6.83
C MET A 25 17.94 -14.04 -7.34
N VAL A 26 17.87 -14.28 -8.65
CA VAL A 26 18.51 -15.42 -9.31
C VAL A 26 19.97 -15.12 -9.71
N ALA A 27 20.74 -16.16 -9.98
CA ALA A 27 22.15 -16.00 -10.35
C ALA A 27 22.35 -15.16 -11.62
N ALA A 28 21.40 -15.24 -12.56
CA ALA A 28 21.39 -14.44 -13.77
C ALA A 28 21.29 -12.94 -13.47
N ASP A 29 20.46 -12.53 -12.52
CA ASP A 29 20.28 -11.12 -12.16
C ASP A 29 21.59 -10.51 -11.68
N ARG A 30 22.35 -11.26 -10.88
CA ARG A 30 23.67 -10.81 -10.38
C ARG A 30 24.67 -10.63 -11.52
N SER A 31 24.67 -11.57 -12.48
CA SER A 31 25.57 -11.50 -13.65
C SER A 31 25.22 -10.29 -14.54
N PHE A 32 23.94 -10.03 -14.76
CA PHE A 32 23.48 -8.86 -15.52
C PHE A 32 23.71 -7.56 -14.75
N ALA A 33 23.56 -7.54 -13.42
CA ALA A 33 23.88 -6.38 -12.60
C ALA A 33 25.36 -6.00 -12.68
N ASP A 34 26.27 -6.99 -12.73
CA ASP A 34 27.70 -6.75 -12.95
C ASP A 34 27.98 -6.14 -14.33
N LEU A 35 27.25 -6.57 -15.35
CA LEU A 35 27.36 -6.03 -16.70
C LEU A 35 26.87 -4.57 -16.77
N VAL A 36 25.73 -4.28 -16.19
CA VAL A 36 25.16 -2.91 -16.10
C VAL A 36 26.09 -2.00 -15.30
N ARG A 37 26.64 -2.47 -14.18
CA ARG A 37 27.58 -1.70 -13.37
C ARG A 37 28.85 -1.35 -14.14
N LYS A 38 29.39 -2.28 -14.94
CA LYS A 38 30.57 -2.02 -15.80
C LYS A 38 30.30 -1.01 -16.89
N ALA A 39 29.08 -0.96 -17.39
CA ALA A 39 28.68 -0.01 -18.44
C ALA A 39 28.56 1.45 -17.93
N GLY A 40 28.46 1.67 -16.61
CA GLY A 40 28.41 3.01 -15.99
C GLY A 40 27.21 3.86 -16.38
N LYS A 41 26.17 3.28 -16.98
CA LYS A 41 24.97 4.01 -17.37
C LYS A 41 24.07 4.30 -16.17
N PRO A 42 23.34 5.45 -16.16
CA PRO A 42 22.28 5.69 -15.18
C PRO A 42 21.33 4.50 -15.12
N THR A 43 21.08 3.99 -13.93
CA THR A 43 20.33 2.74 -13.77
C THR A 43 19.26 2.89 -12.69
N VAL A 44 18.03 2.51 -13.02
CA VAL A 44 16.93 2.39 -12.08
C VAL A 44 16.59 0.91 -11.88
N VAL A 45 16.75 0.43 -10.66
CA VAL A 45 16.35 -0.93 -10.28
C VAL A 45 14.86 -0.96 -10.00
N VAL A 46 14.14 -1.79 -10.72
CA VAL A 46 12.68 -1.92 -10.62
C VAL A 46 12.33 -3.30 -10.09
N VAL A 47 11.69 -3.35 -8.94
CA VAL A 47 11.23 -4.59 -8.30
C VAL A 47 9.75 -4.75 -8.57
N ASN A 48 9.40 -5.57 -9.55
CA ASN A 48 8.02 -5.82 -9.95
C ASN A 48 7.37 -6.92 -9.09
N LYS A 49 6.03 -6.99 -9.10
CA LYS A 49 5.22 -7.90 -8.28
C LYS A 49 5.44 -7.69 -6.78
N SER A 50 5.62 -6.44 -6.37
CA SER A 50 5.90 -6.05 -4.98
C SER A 50 4.65 -5.88 -4.12
N GLU A 51 3.49 -6.32 -4.60
CA GLU A 51 2.24 -6.33 -3.84
C GLU A 51 2.27 -7.35 -2.71
N GLY A 52 1.61 -7.02 -1.60
CA GLY A 52 1.50 -7.87 -0.42
C GLY A 52 2.83 -8.14 0.30
N ARG A 53 2.80 -9.01 1.29
CA ARG A 53 4.00 -9.40 2.08
C ARG A 53 5.02 -10.21 1.28
N ALA A 54 4.57 -10.95 0.27
CA ALA A 54 5.45 -11.81 -0.52
C ALA A 54 6.53 -11.03 -1.29
N GLY A 55 6.25 -9.75 -1.63
CA GLY A 55 7.19 -8.88 -2.33
C GLY A 55 8.27 -8.24 -1.46
N GLU A 56 8.13 -8.27 -0.13
CA GLU A 56 9.03 -7.56 0.79
C GLU A 56 10.47 -8.14 0.77
N ALA A 57 10.59 -9.46 0.71
CA ALA A 57 11.88 -10.13 0.67
C ALA A 57 12.65 -9.79 -0.61
N GLY A 58 12.00 -9.84 -1.77
CA GLY A 58 12.60 -9.48 -3.06
C GLY A 58 13.05 -8.02 -3.11
N LEU A 59 12.28 -7.10 -2.52
CA LEU A 59 12.67 -5.70 -2.39
C LEU A 59 13.97 -5.55 -1.58
N LEU A 60 14.09 -6.25 -0.45
CA LEU A 60 15.31 -6.22 0.36
C LEU A 60 16.51 -6.82 -0.37
N GLU A 61 16.30 -7.93 -1.10
CA GLU A 61 17.35 -8.58 -1.88
C GLU A 61 17.85 -7.68 -3.02
N ALA A 62 16.98 -6.89 -3.65
CA ALA A 62 17.34 -6.00 -4.76
C ALA A 62 18.42 -4.97 -4.40
N TYR A 63 18.46 -4.51 -3.14
CA TYR A 63 19.57 -3.67 -2.69
C TYR A 63 20.94 -4.36 -2.78
N ALA A 64 21.00 -5.70 -2.75
CA ALA A 64 22.26 -6.45 -2.88
C ALA A 64 22.88 -6.35 -4.27
N LEU A 65 22.12 -5.90 -5.27
CA LEU A 65 22.65 -5.66 -6.63
C LEU A 65 23.63 -4.49 -6.67
N GLY A 66 23.54 -3.53 -5.73
CA GLY A 66 24.45 -2.38 -5.66
C GLY A 66 24.32 -1.40 -6.83
N LEU A 67 23.14 -1.35 -7.46
CA LEU A 67 22.80 -0.49 -8.59
C LEU A 67 21.96 0.74 -8.19
N GLY A 68 21.92 1.08 -6.90
CA GLY A 68 21.13 2.18 -6.36
C GLY A 68 19.93 1.73 -5.54
N GLU A 69 19.03 2.67 -5.25
CA GLU A 69 17.80 2.42 -4.50
C GLU A 69 16.75 1.77 -5.41
N PRO A 70 16.24 0.58 -5.07
CA PRO A 70 15.24 -0.08 -5.89
C PRO A 70 13.87 0.57 -5.73
N VAL A 71 13.14 0.68 -6.84
CA VAL A 71 11.75 1.14 -6.89
C VAL A 71 10.82 -0.06 -6.94
N ALA A 72 9.97 -0.19 -5.93
CA ALA A 72 8.97 -1.25 -5.87
C ALA A 72 7.74 -0.88 -6.69
N ILE A 73 7.33 -1.77 -7.60
CA ILE A 73 6.11 -1.61 -8.40
C ILE A 73 5.27 -2.88 -8.39
N SER A 74 4.00 -2.72 -8.73
CA SER A 74 3.16 -3.80 -9.22
C SER A 74 2.61 -3.38 -10.59
N ALA A 75 3.18 -3.91 -11.66
CA ALA A 75 2.76 -3.57 -13.02
C ALA A 75 1.31 -4.01 -13.30
N GLU A 76 0.88 -5.13 -12.71
CA GLU A 76 -0.48 -5.66 -12.81
C GLU A 76 -1.52 -4.70 -12.19
N HIS A 77 -1.18 -4.09 -11.05
CA HIS A 77 -2.09 -3.21 -10.31
C HIS A 77 -1.80 -1.72 -10.53
N GLY A 78 -0.78 -1.37 -11.32
CA GLY A 78 -0.37 0.01 -11.57
C GLY A 78 0.19 0.73 -10.33
N GLU A 79 0.61 -0.02 -9.31
CA GLU A 79 1.18 0.53 -8.09
C GLU A 79 2.67 0.89 -8.27
N GLY A 80 3.12 1.97 -7.62
CA GLY A 80 4.53 2.38 -7.64
C GLY A 80 5.01 3.06 -8.93
N LEU A 81 4.17 3.17 -9.98
CA LEU A 81 4.55 3.76 -11.27
C LEU A 81 4.95 5.24 -11.15
N ALA A 82 4.31 6.00 -10.25
CA ALA A 82 4.71 7.38 -10.00
C ALA A 82 6.15 7.47 -9.47
N GLY A 83 6.52 6.58 -8.51
CA GLY A 83 7.88 6.50 -8.00
C GLY A 83 8.90 6.04 -9.07
N LEU A 84 8.49 5.17 -9.98
CA LEU A 84 9.31 4.78 -11.13
C LEU A 84 9.55 5.97 -12.07
N TYR A 85 8.51 6.75 -12.35
CA TYR A 85 8.64 7.96 -13.17
C TYR A 85 9.58 8.99 -12.55
N GLU A 86 9.47 9.25 -11.25
CA GLU A 86 10.38 10.13 -10.53
C GLU A 86 11.83 9.64 -10.57
N ALA A 87 12.04 8.33 -10.36
CA ALA A 87 13.38 7.74 -10.42
C ALA A 87 13.99 7.80 -11.83
N LEU A 88 13.18 7.57 -12.86
CA LEU A 88 13.60 7.72 -14.24
C LEU A 88 14.00 9.16 -14.58
N ARG A 89 13.16 10.13 -14.18
CA ARG A 89 13.43 11.53 -14.39
C ARG A 89 14.73 11.99 -13.69
N ALA A 90 15.00 11.44 -12.51
CA ALA A 90 16.24 11.73 -11.78
C ALA A 90 17.47 11.05 -12.42
N ALA A 91 17.29 9.90 -13.07
CA ALA A 91 18.37 9.15 -13.71
C ALA A 91 18.71 9.64 -15.12
N LEU A 92 17.75 10.20 -15.83
CA LEU A 92 17.99 10.77 -17.15
C LEU A 92 18.75 12.11 -17.02
N PRO A 93 19.83 12.35 -17.80
CA PRO A 93 20.42 13.67 -17.86
C PRO A 93 19.32 14.67 -18.22
N GLU A 94 19.37 15.86 -17.63
CA GLU A 94 18.50 16.96 -18.05
C GLU A 94 18.70 17.17 -19.56
N ALA A 95 17.84 16.53 -20.34
CA ALA A 95 17.64 16.98 -21.70
C ALA A 95 17.27 18.45 -21.54
N THR A 96 18.07 19.34 -22.08
CA THR A 96 17.70 20.74 -22.30
C THR A 96 16.32 20.70 -22.91
N ALA A 97 15.34 20.81 -22.06
CA ALA A 97 13.95 20.78 -22.46
C ALA A 97 13.70 22.10 -23.19
N GLU A 98 13.90 22.10 -24.50
CA GLU A 98 12.99 22.82 -25.35
C GLU A 98 11.62 22.18 -25.10
N ARG A 99 10.94 22.68 -24.05
CA ARG A 99 9.54 22.41 -23.82
C ARG A 99 8.81 22.99 -25.03
N ASP A 100 8.36 22.11 -25.90
CA ASP A 100 7.34 22.48 -26.87
C ASP A 100 6.20 23.14 -26.07
N PRO A 101 5.81 24.40 -26.36
CA PRO A 101 4.74 25.08 -25.64
C PRO A 101 3.39 24.35 -25.77
N GLU A 102 3.25 23.40 -26.68
CA GLU A 102 2.06 22.56 -26.85
C GLU A 102 1.95 21.40 -25.84
N GLU A 103 3.05 20.93 -25.21
CA GLU A 103 2.95 19.93 -24.13
C GLU A 103 2.55 20.52 -22.76
N ALA A 104 2.59 21.85 -22.62
CA ALA A 104 2.08 22.52 -21.43
C ALA A 104 0.53 22.53 -21.33
N ALA A 105 -0.15 22.10 -22.38
CA ALA A 105 -1.60 21.99 -22.48
C ALA A 105 -2.08 20.53 -22.55
N ALA A 106 -1.31 19.57 -22.03
CA ALA A 106 -1.87 18.26 -21.75
C ALA A 106 -3.05 18.47 -20.80
N PRO A 107 -4.27 18.02 -21.16
CA PRO A 107 -5.43 18.15 -20.30
C PRO A 107 -5.04 17.56 -18.94
N ALA A 108 -5.36 18.29 -17.85
CA ALA A 108 -5.07 17.87 -16.49
C ALA A 108 -5.33 16.37 -16.40
N ALA A 109 -4.27 15.58 -16.12
CA ALA A 109 -4.34 14.12 -16.18
C ALA A 109 -5.58 13.71 -15.41
N GLU A 110 -6.56 13.12 -16.09
CA GLU A 110 -7.81 12.66 -15.44
C GLU A 110 -7.41 11.91 -14.20
N GLU A 111 -7.79 12.44 -13.05
CA GLU A 111 -7.42 11.83 -11.76
C GLU A 111 -7.93 10.40 -11.77
N LYS A 112 -7.00 9.45 -11.73
CA LYS A 112 -7.36 8.03 -11.73
C LYS A 112 -8.37 7.75 -10.61
N PRO A 113 -9.42 6.97 -10.88
CA PRO A 113 -10.43 6.68 -9.90
C PRO A 113 -9.81 5.97 -8.68
N ILE A 114 -10.21 6.39 -7.47
CA ILE A 114 -9.85 5.68 -6.25
C ILE A 114 -10.54 4.33 -6.26
N ARG A 115 -9.77 3.25 -6.17
CA ARG A 115 -10.31 1.89 -6.14
C ARG A 115 -10.70 1.53 -4.71
N ILE A 116 -11.98 1.28 -4.48
CA ILE A 116 -12.50 0.92 -3.17
C ILE A 116 -13.11 -0.49 -3.17
N ALA A 117 -13.04 -1.17 -2.03
CA ALA A 117 -13.79 -2.38 -1.75
C ALA A 117 -14.60 -2.21 -0.46
N VAL A 118 -15.78 -2.83 -0.40
CA VAL A 118 -16.61 -2.89 0.80
C VAL A 118 -16.61 -4.33 1.31
N VAL A 119 -16.04 -4.54 2.48
CA VAL A 119 -15.94 -5.86 3.13
C VAL A 119 -16.60 -5.82 4.51
N GLY A 120 -16.83 -6.96 5.11
CA GLY A 120 -17.45 -7.08 6.42
C GLY A 120 -18.21 -8.41 6.56
N ARG A 121 -18.66 -8.73 7.75
CA ARG A 121 -19.44 -9.95 8.03
C ARG A 121 -20.72 -10.05 7.19
N PRO A 122 -21.34 -11.22 7.05
CA PRO A 122 -22.69 -11.33 6.51
C PRO A 122 -23.67 -10.40 7.25
N ASN A 123 -24.65 -9.88 6.53
CA ASN A 123 -25.72 -9.02 7.08
C ASN A 123 -25.29 -7.65 7.68
N THR A 124 -24.05 -7.21 7.53
CA THR A 124 -23.59 -5.86 7.94
C THR A 124 -24.14 -4.76 7.02
N GLY A 125 -24.79 -5.09 5.89
CA GLY A 125 -25.39 -4.11 4.99
C GLY A 125 -24.53 -3.69 3.80
N LYS A 126 -23.51 -4.47 3.43
CA LYS A 126 -22.59 -4.19 2.29
C LYS A 126 -23.33 -3.90 1.00
N SER A 127 -24.26 -4.80 0.61
CA SER A 127 -25.05 -4.64 -0.62
C SER A 127 -25.95 -3.41 -0.57
N THR A 128 -26.51 -3.09 0.61
CA THR A 128 -27.32 -1.88 0.81
C THR A 128 -26.48 -0.64 0.64
N LEU A 129 -25.27 -0.62 1.22
CA LEU A 129 -24.33 0.50 1.10
C LEU A 129 -23.94 0.72 -0.36
N ILE A 130 -23.49 -0.34 -1.06
CA ILE A 130 -23.08 -0.23 -2.46
C ILE A 130 -24.25 0.21 -3.34
N ASN A 131 -25.44 -0.34 -3.18
CA ASN A 131 -26.63 0.07 -3.93
C ASN A 131 -26.98 1.53 -3.67
N ARG A 132 -26.81 2.00 -2.44
CA ARG A 132 -27.07 3.40 -2.10
C ARG A 132 -26.03 4.32 -2.74
N LEU A 133 -24.76 3.98 -2.73
CA LEU A 133 -23.70 4.73 -3.41
C LEU A 133 -23.95 4.82 -4.91
N LEU A 134 -24.34 3.71 -5.54
CA LEU A 134 -24.67 3.66 -6.97
C LEU A 134 -25.96 4.42 -7.34
N GLY A 135 -26.92 4.50 -6.44
CA GLY A 135 -28.20 5.21 -6.65
C GLY A 135 -28.15 6.72 -6.35
N SER A 136 -27.10 7.20 -5.69
CA SER A 136 -26.97 8.61 -5.26
C SER A 136 -26.26 9.48 -6.29
N GLU A 137 -25.50 8.89 -7.22
CA GLU A 137 -24.60 9.58 -8.15
C GLU A 137 -24.74 9.06 -9.58
N ARG A 138 -24.28 9.85 -10.58
CA ARG A 138 -24.29 9.45 -11.98
C ARG A 138 -23.26 8.35 -12.25
N LEU A 139 -23.71 7.22 -12.75
CA LEU A 139 -22.83 6.19 -13.35
C LEU A 139 -22.11 6.82 -14.55
N LEU A 140 -20.78 6.84 -14.53
CA LEU A 140 -19.97 7.46 -15.58
C LEU A 140 -19.94 6.65 -16.88
N THR A 141 -20.09 5.31 -16.79
CA THR A 141 -20.10 4.43 -17.98
C THR A 141 -20.83 3.12 -17.72
N GLY A 142 -21.37 2.52 -18.81
CA GLY A 142 -21.82 1.15 -18.80
C GLY A 142 -20.64 0.16 -18.60
N PRO A 143 -20.93 -1.14 -18.40
CA PRO A 143 -19.87 -2.13 -18.16
C PRO A 143 -18.96 -2.22 -19.36
N GLU A 144 -17.69 -1.80 -19.21
CA GLU A 144 -16.66 -2.13 -20.20
C GLU A 144 -16.48 -3.65 -20.26
N ALA A 145 -16.87 -4.23 -21.38
CA ALA A 145 -16.59 -5.62 -21.71
C ALA A 145 -15.11 -5.79 -22.05
N GLY A 146 -14.27 -6.18 -21.11
CA GLY A 146 -12.87 -6.39 -21.44
C GLY A 146 -11.93 -6.92 -20.36
N ILE A 147 -12.33 -7.11 -19.10
CA ILE A 147 -11.42 -7.63 -18.08
C ILE A 147 -12.05 -8.86 -17.41
N THR A 148 -11.39 -10.00 -17.54
CA THR A 148 -11.60 -11.34 -16.92
C THR A 148 -12.92 -11.57 -16.20
N ARG A 149 -13.57 -12.66 -16.55
CA ARG A 149 -14.94 -13.12 -16.25
C ARG A 149 -15.38 -13.14 -14.77
N ASP A 150 -14.54 -12.73 -13.79
CA ASP A 150 -14.79 -12.99 -12.37
C ASP A 150 -14.93 -11.77 -11.44
N SER A 151 -14.57 -10.54 -11.83
CA SER A 151 -14.79 -9.35 -10.98
C SER A 151 -15.37 -8.17 -11.77
N ILE A 152 -16.54 -7.69 -11.38
CA ILE A 152 -17.19 -6.54 -12.01
C ILE A 152 -16.87 -5.31 -11.16
N ALA A 153 -16.12 -4.37 -11.73
CA ALA A 153 -15.92 -3.04 -11.16
C ALA A 153 -16.98 -2.07 -11.72
N VAL A 154 -17.43 -1.14 -10.91
CA VAL A 154 -18.35 -0.08 -11.31
C VAL A 154 -17.74 1.27 -11.01
N ASP A 155 -17.68 2.15 -12.01
CA ASP A 155 -17.21 3.51 -11.90
C ASP A 155 -18.38 4.44 -11.55
N LEU A 156 -18.14 5.27 -10.55
CA LEU A 156 -19.08 6.32 -10.13
C LEU A 156 -18.33 7.62 -9.85
N GLN A 157 -19.03 8.73 -9.93
CA GLN A 157 -18.52 10.02 -9.56
C GLN A 157 -19.19 10.49 -8.25
N TRP A 158 -18.38 10.71 -7.21
CA TRP A 158 -18.85 11.23 -5.92
C TRP A 158 -18.32 12.66 -5.73
N HIS A 159 -19.21 13.65 -5.71
CA HIS A 159 -18.88 15.07 -5.57
C HIS A 159 -17.73 15.53 -6.49
N GLY A 160 -17.71 15.02 -7.74
CA GLY A 160 -16.67 15.32 -8.72
C GLY A 160 -15.43 14.43 -8.66
N ARG A 161 -15.30 13.56 -7.65
CA ARG A 161 -14.22 12.58 -7.52
C ARG A 161 -14.59 11.26 -8.19
N ASN A 162 -13.72 10.76 -9.05
CA ASN A 162 -13.91 9.46 -9.68
C ASN A 162 -13.55 8.32 -8.69
N VAL A 163 -14.45 7.38 -8.52
CA VAL A 163 -14.32 6.22 -7.63
C VAL A 163 -14.68 4.95 -8.37
N ARG A 164 -13.90 3.89 -8.19
CA ARG A 164 -14.16 2.56 -8.75
C ARG A 164 -14.43 1.56 -7.63
N ILE A 165 -15.64 1.01 -7.59
CA ILE A 165 -16.01 -0.02 -6.61
C ILE A 165 -15.71 -1.39 -7.20
N HIS A 166 -14.90 -2.19 -6.51
CA HIS A 166 -14.60 -3.58 -6.86
C HIS A 166 -15.57 -4.55 -6.15
N ASP A 167 -15.81 -5.70 -6.80
CA ASP A 167 -16.65 -6.80 -6.30
C ASP A 167 -18.15 -6.52 -6.25
N THR A 168 -18.67 -5.97 -7.34
CA THR A 168 -20.13 -5.94 -7.56
C THR A 168 -20.71 -7.28 -8.04
N ALA A 169 -19.87 -8.31 -8.31
CA ALA A 169 -20.30 -9.61 -8.82
C ALA A 169 -21.23 -10.35 -7.85
N GLY A 170 -21.01 -10.24 -6.54
CA GLY A 170 -21.92 -10.74 -5.51
C GLY A 170 -23.29 -10.08 -5.54
N LEU A 171 -23.39 -8.83 -6.01
CA LEU A 171 -24.66 -8.06 -6.08
C LEU A 171 -25.52 -8.45 -7.27
N ARG A 172 -24.94 -8.68 -8.47
CA ARG A 172 -25.71 -9.06 -9.67
C ARG A 172 -26.21 -10.50 -9.62
N ARG A 173 -25.49 -11.42 -8.98
CA ARG A 173 -25.99 -12.80 -8.76
C ARG A 173 -27.19 -12.82 -7.81
N ARG A 174 -27.27 -11.91 -6.82
CA ARG A 174 -28.37 -11.81 -5.87
C ARG A 174 -29.67 -11.24 -6.47
N ALA A 175 -29.58 -10.41 -7.50
CA ALA A 175 -30.77 -9.92 -8.19
C ALA A 175 -31.54 -11.03 -8.95
N ARG A 176 -30.96 -12.22 -9.12
CA ARG A 176 -31.56 -13.36 -9.84
C ARG A 176 -31.76 -14.65 -9.04
N VAL A 177 -31.21 -14.79 -7.84
CA VAL A 177 -31.34 -16.02 -7.04
C VAL A 177 -31.52 -15.67 -5.57
N THR A 178 -32.75 -15.85 -5.09
CA THR A 178 -33.17 -15.80 -3.70
C THR A 178 -32.49 -16.93 -2.89
N GLU A 179 -31.94 -16.62 -1.72
CA GLU A 179 -31.78 -17.47 -0.53
C GLU A 179 -30.65 -18.51 -0.39
N LYS A 180 -29.69 -18.74 -1.26
CA LYS A 180 -28.77 -19.89 -0.97
C LYS A 180 -27.27 -19.71 -1.03
N LEU A 181 -26.68 -18.50 -1.02
CA LEU A 181 -25.20 -18.35 -1.05
C LEU A 181 -24.68 -17.17 -0.21
N GLU A 182 -24.88 -17.22 1.10
CA GLU A 182 -24.30 -16.25 2.07
C GLU A 182 -22.85 -16.57 2.52
N LYS A 183 -22.20 -17.54 1.93
CA LYS A 183 -20.76 -17.74 2.13
C LYS A 183 -20.00 -17.02 1.02
N LEU A 184 -19.74 -15.70 1.20
CA LEU A 184 -18.63 -15.09 0.51
C LEU A 184 -17.39 -15.93 0.85
N SER A 185 -16.84 -16.59 -0.15
CA SER A 185 -15.61 -17.34 0.00
C SER A 185 -14.53 -16.39 0.53
N THR A 186 -13.73 -16.84 1.46
CA THR A 186 -12.55 -16.07 1.96
C THR A 186 -11.67 -15.62 0.79
N ALA A 187 -11.66 -16.39 -0.30
CA ALA A 187 -10.95 -16.06 -1.53
C ALA A 187 -11.53 -14.84 -2.25
N ASP A 188 -12.86 -14.69 -2.32
CA ASP A 188 -13.50 -13.54 -2.97
C ASP A 188 -13.24 -12.24 -2.20
N THR A 189 -13.32 -12.31 -0.85
CA THR A 189 -12.99 -11.17 0.02
C THR A 189 -11.52 -10.76 -0.15
N LEU A 190 -10.62 -11.73 -0.20
CA LEU A 190 -9.19 -11.47 -0.41
C LEU A 190 -8.93 -10.88 -1.80
N GLY A 191 -9.63 -11.36 -2.82
CA GLY A 191 -9.59 -10.79 -4.18
C GLY A 191 -9.97 -9.31 -4.18
N ALA A 192 -11.12 -8.95 -3.60
CA ALA A 192 -11.60 -7.58 -3.50
C ALA A 192 -10.59 -6.67 -2.77
N ILE A 193 -10.05 -7.13 -1.63
CA ILE A 193 -9.05 -6.39 -0.85
C ILE A 193 -7.79 -6.13 -1.70
N ARG A 194 -7.31 -7.11 -2.45
CA ARG A 194 -6.09 -6.98 -3.27
C ARG A 194 -6.22 -5.96 -4.39
N PHE A 195 -7.38 -5.83 -4.99
CA PHE A 195 -7.63 -4.87 -6.07
C PHE A 195 -7.94 -3.45 -5.59
N ALA A 196 -8.37 -3.29 -4.33
CA ALA A 196 -8.69 -1.99 -3.75
C ALA A 196 -7.42 -1.22 -3.31
N GLU A 197 -7.53 0.10 -3.26
CA GLU A 197 -6.57 1.01 -2.63
C GLU A 197 -7.05 1.37 -1.22
N VAL A 198 -8.35 1.59 -1.06
CA VAL A 198 -9.01 1.82 0.23
C VAL A 198 -10.07 0.76 0.44
N VAL A 199 -10.09 0.16 1.62
CA VAL A 199 -11.07 -0.85 2.00
C VAL A 199 -11.97 -0.30 3.10
N ILE A 200 -13.28 -0.27 2.82
CA ILE A 200 -14.30 0.06 3.81
C ILE A 200 -14.67 -1.26 4.52
N VAL A 201 -14.31 -1.36 5.80
CA VAL A 201 -14.74 -2.48 6.65
C VAL A 201 -16.04 -2.11 7.32
N LEU A 202 -17.12 -2.74 6.88
CA LEU A 202 -18.47 -2.45 7.36
C LEU A 202 -18.83 -3.32 8.56
N ILE A 203 -19.10 -2.70 9.69
CA ILE A 203 -19.39 -3.32 10.98
C ILE A 203 -20.84 -3.00 11.38
N ASP A 204 -21.53 -3.94 11.99
CA ASP A 204 -22.88 -3.76 12.52
C ASP A 204 -22.84 -3.01 13.86
N SER A 205 -23.59 -1.92 13.98
CA SER A 205 -23.67 -1.14 15.20
C SER A 205 -24.28 -1.88 16.41
N GLN A 206 -25.06 -2.93 16.15
CA GLN A 206 -25.69 -3.75 17.20
C GLN A 206 -24.71 -4.75 17.83
N ALA A 207 -23.66 -5.15 17.10
CA ALA A 207 -22.64 -6.08 17.56
C ALA A 207 -21.26 -5.69 16.98
N PRO A 208 -20.68 -4.56 17.42
CA PRO A 208 -19.42 -4.06 16.86
C PRO A 208 -18.22 -4.88 17.37
N PHE A 209 -17.19 -4.98 16.52
CA PHE A 209 -15.88 -5.57 16.83
C PHE A 209 -15.92 -7.04 17.27
N GLU A 210 -16.81 -7.85 16.69
CA GLU A 210 -16.72 -9.30 16.86
C GLU A 210 -15.42 -9.85 16.24
N GLU A 211 -15.05 -11.06 16.63
CA GLU A 211 -13.80 -11.71 16.19
C GLU A 211 -13.64 -11.74 14.68
N GLN A 212 -14.74 -11.92 13.93
CA GLN A 212 -14.69 -11.92 12.47
C GLN A 212 -14.42 -10.52 11.89
N ASP A 213 -14.88 -9.44 12.54
CA ASP A 213 -14.59 -8.06 12.12
C ASP A 213 -13.08 -7.78 12.26
N THR A 214 -12.49 -8.15 13.39
CA THR A 214 -11.07 -7.96 13.66
C THR A 214 -10.20 -8.77 12.69
N ARG A 215 -10.57 -10.01 12.39
CA ARG A 215 -9.88 -10.84 11.38
C ARG A 215 -9.92 -10.20 9.97
N ILE A 216 -11.04 -9.58 9.60
CA ILE A 216 -11.13 -8.88 8.31
C ILE A 216 -10.19 -7.67 8.29
N VAL A 217 -10.15 -6.88 9.37
CA VAL A 217 -9.23 -5.72 9.45
C VAL A 217 -7.77 -6.18 9.40
N ASP A 218 -7.42 -7.26 10.12
CA ASP A 218 -6.07 -7.83 10.07
C ASP A 218 -5.69 -8.26 8.66
N LEU A 219 -6.62 -8.85 7.91
CA LEU A 219 -6.39 -9.22 6.51
C LEU A 219 -6.14 -8.01 5.63
N VAL A 220 -6.91 -6.92 5.80
CA VAL A 220 -6.71 -5.66 5.07
C VAL A 220 -5.36 -5.03 5.41
N GLU A 221 -4.97 -5.03 6.69
CA GLU A 221 -3.67 -4.57 7.15
C GLU A 221 -2.54 -5.38 6.52
N GLN A 222 -2.67 -6.73 6.52
CA GLN A 222 -1.69 -7.63 5.93
C GLN A 222 -1.50 -7.43 4.43
N GLU A 223 -2.56 -7.12 3.70
CA GLU A 223 -2.47 -6.75 2.27
C GLU A 223 -1.99 -5.30 2.07
N GLY A 224 -1.86 -4.51 3.16
CA GLY A 224 -1.30 -3.16 3.15
C GLY A 224 -2.23 -2.12 2.54
N ARG A 225 -3.55 -2.32 2.60
CA ARG A 225 -4.53 -1.38 2.04
C ARG A 225 -4.92 -0.31 3.04
N ALA A 226 -5.27 0.89 2.56
CA ALA A 226 -5.86 1.91 3.43
C ALA A 226 -7.19 1.42 4.00
N ILE A 227 -7.49 1.77 5.23
CA ILE A 227 -8.64 1.24 5.97
C ILE A 227 -9.56 2.38 6.39
N VAL A 228 -10.87 2.19 6.22
CA VAL A 228 -11.92 3.01 6.82
C VAL A 228 -12.91 2.07 7.49
N ILE A 229 -13.26 2.33 8.74
CA ILE A 229 -14.27 1.55 9.48
C ILE A 229 -15.61 2.27 9.39
N GLY A 230 -16.61 1.59 8.81
CA GLY A 230 -18.00 2.05 8.75
C GLY A 230 -18.86 1.31 9.74
N ILE A 231 -19.34 1.99 10.80
CA ILE A 231 -20.31 1.43 11.74
C ILE A 231 -21.72 1.67 11.17
N ASN A 232 -22.28 0.65 10.56
CA ASN A 232 -23.56 0.71 9.85
C ASN A 232 -24.75 0.36 10.74
N LYS A 233 -25.96 0.63 10.24
CA LYS A 233 -27.24 0.47 10.93
C LYS A 233 -27.35 1.37 12.16
N TRP A 234 -26.73 2.54 12.12
CA TRP A 234 -26.74 3.49 13.22
C TRP A 234 -28.14 4.04 13.55
N ASP A 235 -29.07 3.91 12.60
CA ASP A 235 -30.50 4.18 12.75
C ASP A 235 -31.24 3.22 13.69
N LEU A 236 -30.66 2.06 14.01
CA LEU A 236 -31.23 1.03 14.89
C LEU A 236 -30.76 1.13 16.34
N VAL A 237 -29.86 2.06 16.64
CA VAL A 237 -29.31 2.23 17.99
C VAL A 237 -29.64 3.62 18.53
N THR A 238 -29.85 3.72 19.86
CA THR A 238 -29.95 5.00 20.55
C THR A 238 -28.62 5.25 21.27
N PRO A 239 -27.65 5.96 20.60
CA PRO A 239 -26.31 6.07 21.12
C PRO A 239 -26.28 6.99 22.36
N PRO A 240 -25.61 6.59 23.44
CA PRO A 240 -25.39 7.48 24.57
C PRO A 240 -24.41 8.60 24.19
N PRO A 241 -24.40 9.72 24.93
CA PRO A 241 -23.43 10.79 24.70
C PRO A 241 -21.99 10.26 24.64
N GLY A 242 -21.21 10.71 23.66
CA GLY A 242 -19.82 10.28 23.49
C GLY A 242 -19.64 8.88 22.89
N ALA A 243 -20.68 8.22 22.40
CA ALA A 243 -20.59 6.87 21.81
C ALA A 243 -19.53 6.77 20.69
N LEU A 244 -19.45 7.76 19.81
CA LEU A 244 -18.45 7.76 18.73
C LEU A 244 -17.01 7.89 19.28
N ALA A 245 -16.78 8.68 20.30
CA ALA A 245 -15.46 8.79 20.93
C ALA A 245 -15.04 7.44 21.54
N ARG A 246 -15.95 6.79 22.25
CA ARG A 246 -15.70 5.42 22.79
C ARG A 246 -15.43 4.39 21.72
N LEU A 247 -16.15 4.42 20.60
CA LEU A 247 -15.90 3.52 19.47
C LEU A 247 -14.50 3.74 18.87
N ARG A 248 -14.03 4.99 18.78
CA ARG A 248 -12.67 5.31 18.33
C ARG A 248 -11.61 4.81 19.29
N GLU A 249 -11.76 5.06 20.57
CA GLU A 249 -10.85 4.55 21.62
C GLU A 249 -10.80 3.03 21.62
N GLU A 250 -11.94 2.36 21.49
CA GLU A 250 -12.02 0.92 21.40
C GLU A 250 -11.34 0.40 20.13
N THR A 251 -11.55 1.07 19.00
CA THR A 251 -10.86 0.75 17.74
C THR A 251 -9.36 0.83 17.89
N ASP A 252 -8.82 1.89 18.48
CA ASP A 252 -7.39 2.06 18.72
C ASP A 252 -6.81 1.02 19.68
N ARG A 253 -7.62 0.56 20.64
CA ARG A 253 -7.25 -0.51 21.57
C ARG A 253 -7.20 -1.89 20.91
N ILE A 254 -8.18 -2.19 20.04
CA ILE A 254 -8.30 -3.48 19.35
C ILE A 254 -7.33 -3.58 18.16
N LEU A 255 -7.08 -2.46 17.48
CA LEU A 255 -6.30 -2.38 16.25
C LEU A 255 -5.04 -1.50 16.39
N PRO A 256 -4.15 -1.80 17.35
CA PRO A 256 -2.98 -0.96 17.65
C PRO A 256 -2.01 -0.84 16.46
N GLN A 257 -2.04 -1.79 15.51
CA GLN A 257 -1.21 -1.79 14.29
C GLN A 257 -1.63 -0.71 13.29
N VAL A 258 -2.89 -0.25 13.33
CA VAL A 258 -3.45 0.81 12.48
C VAL A 258 -4.10 1.93 13.30
N LYS A 259 -3.48 2.30 14.40
CA LYS A 259 -3.96 3.35 15.30
C LYS A 259 -4.33 4.63 14.55
N GLY A 260 -5.48 5.22 14.89
CA GLY A 260 -6.03 6.40 14.25
C GLY A 260 -6.78 6.11 12.95
N VAL A 261 -7.23 4.86 12.73
CA VAL A 261 -8.07 4.51 11.60
C VAL A 261 -9.39 5.29 11.66
N PRO A 262 -9.86 5.91 10.56
CA PRO A 262 -11.13 6.62 10.56
C PRO A 262 -12.30 5.70 10.90
N VAL A 263 -13.11 6.11 11.87
CA VAL A 263 -14.36 5.44 12.26
C VAL A 263 -15.52 6.36 11.94
N VAL A 264 -16.41 5.91 11.06
CA VAL A 264 -17.59 6.67 10.59
C VAL A 264 -18.86 5.91 10.93
N VAL A 265 -19.79 6.57 11.59
CA VAL A 265 -21.15 6.03 11.84
C VAL A 265 -22.05 6.39 10.68
N LEU A 266 -22.82 5.41 10.18
CA LEU A 266 -23.68 5.58 9.02
C LEU A 266 -24.93 4.70 9.07
N SER A 267 -25.91 5.03 8.25
CA SER A 267 -27.01 4.14 7.87
C SER A 267 -27.07 4.01 6.36
N ALA A 268 -26.66 2.86 5.85
CA ALA A 268 -26.78 2.56 4.44
C ALA A 268 -28.22 2.58 3.94
N ARG A 269 -29.19 2.34 4.82
CA ARG A 269 -30.62 2.38 4.51
C ARG A 269 -31.13 3.81 4.27
N SER A 270 -30.85 4.73 5.16
CA SER A 270 -31.30 6.13 5.06
C SER A 270 -30.38 7.00 4.21
N GLY A 271 -29.10 6.64 4.08
CA GLY A 271 -28.06 7.45 3.44
C GLY A 271 -27.31 8.35 4.41
N ALA A 272 -27.70 8.39 5.69
CA ALA A 272 -27.04 9.24 6.69
C ALA A 272 -25.55 8.82 6.87
N GLY A 273 -24.64 9.78 6.85
CA GLY A 273 -23.20 9.57 7.07
C GLY A 273 -22.41 9.16 5.85
N LEU A 274 -23.00 9.04 4.66
CA LEU A 274 -22.29 8.64 3.44
C LEU A 274 -21.23 9.65 3.02
N ASP A 275 -21.53 10.94 3.08
CA ASP A 275 -20.55 11.98 2.74
C ASP A 275 -19.32 11.90 3.63
N ARG A 276 -19.52 11.75 4.95
CA ARG A 276 -18.40 11.55 5.90
C ARG A 276 -17.62 10.27 5.63
N LEU A 277 -18.30 9.21 5.16
CA LEU A 277 -17.63 7.96 4.77
C LEU A 277 -16.71 8.19 3.58
N MET A 278 -17.19 8.88 2.55
CA MET A 278 -16.41 9.16 1.35
C MET A 278 -15.29 10.16 1.59
N GLU A 279 -15.50 11.16 2.41
CA GLU A 279 -14.44 12.06 2.90
C GLU A 279 -13.33 11.27 3.64
N ALA A 280 -13.72 10.31 4.50
CA ALA A 280 -12.77 9.45 5.18
C ALA A 280 -12.00 8.54 4.21
N VAL A 281 -12.64 8.07 3.14
CA VAL A 281 -11.99 7.31 2.06
C VAL A 281 -10.92 8.16 1.37
N GLU A 282 -11.23 9.40 0.98
CA GLU A 282 -10.28 10.32 0.34
C GLU A 282 -9.11 10.66 1.26
N GLN A 283 -9.38 10.97 2.53
CA GLN A 283 -8.36 11.25 3.53
C GLN A 283 -7.44 10.05 3.74
N SER A 284 -8.00 8.84 3.88
CA SER A 284 -7.22 7.61 4.04
C SER A 284 -6.37 7.31 2.81
N TYR A 285 -6.90 7.55 1.60
CA TYR A 285 -6.15 7.42 0.36
C TYR A 285 -4.98 8.40 0.30
N ALA A 286 -5.20 9.66 0.66
CA ALA A 286 -4.15 10.68 0.67
C ALA A 286 -3.03 10.34 1.65
N VAL A 287 -3.37 9.88 2.87
CA VAL A 287 -2.39 9.44 3.88
C VAL A 287 -1.61 8.22 3.38
N TRP A 288 -2.30 7.22 2.84
CA TRP A 288 -1.70 5.98 2.34
C TRP A 288 -0.75 6.21 1.15
N ASN A 289 -0.98 7.28 0.38
CA ASN A 289 -0.16 7.69 -0.77
C ASN A 289 0.98 8.65 -0.41
N ARG A 290 1.12 9.02 0.87
CA ARG A 290 2.06 10.05 1.30
C ARG A 290 3.51 9.64 1.13
N ARG A 291 4.29 10.50 0.49
CA ARG A 291 5.74 10.42 0.43
C ARG A 291 6.36 11.28 1.51
N VAL A 292 7.34 10.73 2.21
CA VAL A 292 8.10 11.42 3.25
C VAL A 292 9.52 11.68 2.74
N PRO A 293 10.01 12.94 2.76
CA PRO A 293 11.36 13.25 2.32
C PRO A 293 12.42 12.52 3.15
N THR A 294 13.41 11.92 2.49
CA THR A 294 14.49 11.14 3.10
C THR A 294 15.25 11.93 4.18
N ALA A 295 15.47 13.22 3.98
CA ALA A 295 16.10 14.09 4.98
C ALA A 295 15.29 14.18 6.28
N GLY A 296 13.94 14.24 6.17
CA GLY A 296 13.03 14.22 7.32
C GLY A 296 13.10 12.90 8.07
N LEU A 297 13.09 11.78 7.33
CA LEU A 297 13.20 10.42 7.88
C LEU A 297 14.50 10.25 8.68
N ASN A 298 15.63 10.70 8.16
CA ASN A 298 16.92 10.54 8.84
C ASN A 298 17.05 11.44 10.07
N ARG A 299 16.49 12.66 10.06
CA ARG A 299 16.38 13.49 11.28
C ARG A 299 15.50 12.83 12.35
N PHE A 300 14.38 12.23 11.94
CA PHE A 300 13.53 11.46 12.84
C PHE A 300 14.30 10.28 13.45
N LEU A 301 14.97 9.45 12.63
CA LEU A 301 15.72 8.29 13.08
C LEU A 301 16.79 8.67 14.10
N ALA A 302 17.55 9.73 13.84
CA ALA A 302 18.58 10.23 14.75
C ALA A 302 17.99 10.63 16.12
N ARG A 303 16.87 11.36 16.13
CA ARG A 303 16.14 11.73 17.36
C ARG A 303 15.60 10.51 18.12
N ALA A 304 14.95 9.58 17.40
CA ALA A 304 14.37 8.38 17.97
C ALA A 304 15.44 7.49 18.64
N VAL A 305 16.59 7.31 17.99
CA VAL A 305 17.73 6.54 18.52
C VAL A 305 18.39 7.26 19.72
N SER A 306 18.47 8.60 19.69
CA SER A 306 19.02 9.38 20.80
C SER A 306 18.10 9.32 22.02
N ALA A 307 16.77 9.44 21.83
CA ALA A 307 15.80 9.41 22.92
C ALA A 307 15.64 8.00 23.54
N ASN A 308 15.66 6.98 22.70
CA ASN A 308 15.51 5.59 23.15
C ASN A 308 16.42 4.68 22.31
N PRO A 309 17.66 4.44 22.77
CA PRO A 309 18.61 3.60 22.06
C PRO A 309 18.11 2.15 21.91
N PRO A 310 18.36 1.48 20.76
CA PRO A 310 17.93 0.10 20.57
C PRO A 310 18.57 -0.83 21.61
N PRO A 311 17.82 -1.83 22.12
CA PRO A 311 18.31 -2.78 23.11
C PRO A 311 19.51 -3.56 22.57
N ALA A 312 20.42 -3.92 23.46
CA ALA A 312 21.56 -4.76 23.10
C ALA A 312 21.10 -6.18 22.75
N ALA A 313 21.61 -6.71 21.67
CA ALA A 313 21.43 -8.12 21.28
C ALA A 313 22.80 -8.79 21.23
N SER A 314 22.95 -9.89 21.93
CA SER A 314 24.23 -10.63 22.06
C SER A 314 25.39 -9.69 22.48
N GLY A 315 25.16 -8.88 23.54
CA GLY A 315 26.15 -8.00 24.14
C GLY A 315 26.54 -6.75 23.34
N ARG A 316 25.91 -6.51 22.19
CA ARG A 316 26.19 -5.33 21.35
C ARG A 316 24.90 -4.66 20.89
N ARG A 317 24.85 -3.34 20.93
CA ARG A 317 23.72 -2.56 20.43
C ARG A 317 23.74 -2.49 18.89
N PRO A 318 22.64 -2.77 18.18
CA PRO A 318 22.55 -2.53 16.75
C PRO A 318 22.60 -1.03 16.48
N ARG A 319 23.43 -0.63 15.52
CA ARG A 319 23.51 0.76 15.07
C ARG A 319 22.54 0.93 13.88
N LEU A 320 21.64 1.92 13.98
CA LEU A 320 20.74 2.31 12.89
C LEU A 320 21.35 3.52 12.20
N ASP A 321 21.71 3.36 10.92
CA ASP A 321 22.52 4.36 10.22
C ASP A 321 21.69 5.27 9.31
N TYR A 322 20.63 4.73 8.72
CA TYR A 322 19.88 5.38 7.65
C TYR A 322 18.49 4.78 7.50
N ILE A 323 17.52 5.61 7.10
CA ILE A 323 16.16 5.20 6.78
C ILE A 323 15.69 5.86 5.47
N THR A 324 14.97 5.09 4.64
CA THR A 324 14.39 5.56 3.38
C THR A 324 12.99 5.01 3.19
N GLN A 325 12.22 5.59 2.26
CA GLN A 325 10.88 5.12 1.86
C GLN A 325 10.87 4.69 0.39
N PRO A 326 11.23 3.44 0.07
CA PRO A 326 11.24 2.95 -1.31
C PRO A 326 9.83 2.83 -1.92
N LYS A 327 8.78 2.68 -1.10
CA LYS A 327 7.40 2.50 -1.55
C LYS A 327 6.44 3.36 -0.73
N ALA A 328 5.53 4.07 -1.41
CA ALA A 328 4.49 4.87 -0.75
C ALA A 328 3.23 4.05 -0.42
N ARG A 329 2.88 3.04 -1.21
CA ARG A 329 1.59 2.32 -1.16
C ARG A 329 1.78 0.81 -0.90
N PRO A 330 1.66 0.30 0.33
CA PRO A 330 1.59 1.05 1.59
C PRO A 330 2.90 1.76 1.91
N PRO A 331 2.90 2.77 2.81
CA PRO A 331 4.13 3.40 3.27
C PRO A 331 5.11 2.34 3.80
N THR A 332 6.18 2.12 3.04
CA THR A 332 7.20 1.11 3.35
C THR A 332 8.52 1.82 3.59
N PHE A 333 9.09 1.60 4.76
CA PHE A 333 10.35 2.18 5.18
C PHE A 333 11.41 1.09 5.33
N VAL A 334 12.63 1.38 4.89
CA VAL A 334 13.78 0.49 5.06
C VAL A 334 14.80 1.16 5.97
N VAL A 335 15.06 0.55 7.12
CA VAL A 335 16.10 0.97 8.05
C VAL A 335 17.36 0.14 7.80
N PHE A 336 18.47 0.81 7.58
CA PHE A 336 19.78 0.18 7.46
C PHE A 336 20.43 0.09 8.83
N SER A 337 20.78 -1.14 9.22
CA SER A 337 21.37 -1.44 10.52
C SER A 337 22.67 -2.22 10.38
N SER A 338 23.60 -2.02 11.30
CA SER A 338 24.80 -2.86 11.38
C SER A 338 24.48 -4.34 11.65
N ARG A 339 23.27 -4.64 12.20
CA ARG A 339 22.78 -5.99 12.54
C ARG A 339 21.26 -6.08 12.36
N ALA A 340 20.82 -6.44 11.16
CA ALA A 340 19.39 -6.48 10.83
C ALA A 340 18.57 -7.41 11.72
N PHE A 341 19.12 -8.59 12.07
CA PHE A 341 18.43 -9.62 12.85
C PHE A 341 18.35 -9.35 14.36
N ALA A 342 19.00 -8.28 14.83
CA ALA A 342 19.09 -7.96 16.26
C ALA A 342 18.09 -6.91 16.73
N LEU A 343 17.24 -6.38 15.85
CA LEU A 343 16.25 -5.37 16.24
C LEU A 343 14.99 -6.04 16.80
N ALA A 344 14.78 -5.86 18.11
CA ALA A 344 13.62 -6.43 18.81
C ALA A 344 12.31 -5.89 18.23
N GLU A 345 11.26 -6.72 18.23
CA GLU A 345 9.94 -6.36 17.70
C GLU A 345 9.32 -5.17 18.45
N SER A 346 9.56 -5.06 19.76
CA SER A 346 9.14 -3.89 20.55
C SER A 346 9.75 -2.60 20.05
N TYR A 347 11.03 -2.64 19.63
CA TYR A 347 11.72 -1.47 19.09
C TYR A 347 11.25 -1.12 17.67
N ARG A 348 10.91 -2.13 16.85
CA ARG A 348 10.26 -1.91 15.56
C ARG A 348 8.93 -1.19 15.73
N ARG A 349 8.09 -1.64 16.67
CA ARG A 349 6.82 -0.97 17.00
C ARG A 349 7.01 0.46 17.48
N TYR A 350 8.04 0.71 18.30
CA TYR A 350 8.41 2.07 18.72
C TYR A 350 8.72 2.97 17.51
N LEU A 351 9.53 2.50 16.56
CA LEU A 351 9.85 3.25 15.35
C LEU A 351 8.62 3.47 14.45
N VAL A 352 7.77 2.44 14.28
CA VAL A 352 6.53 2.57 13.48
C VAL A 352 5.57 3.59 14.10
N ASN A 353 5.38 3.57 15.42
CA ASN A 353 4.56 4.55 16.09
C ASN A 353 5.15 5.97 15.97
N GLY A 354 6.45 6.10 16.12
CA GLY A 354 7.13 7.37 15.92
C GLY A 354 7.04 7.89 14.48
N LEU A 355 7.13 7.02 13.46
CA LEU A 355 6.89 7.39 12.06
C LEU A 355 5.45 7.87 11.86
N ARG A 356 4.47 7.14 12.45
CA ARG A 356 3.05 7.50 12.39
C ARG A 356 2.78 8.90 12.94
N GLU A 357 3.32 9.21 14.09
CA GLU A 357 3.12 10.49 14.78
C GLU A 357 3.88 11.65 14.12
N ASN A 358 5.17 11.45 13.78
CA ASN A 358 6.00 12.53 13.23
C ASN A 358 5.65 12.92 11.78
N PHE A 359 5.05 12.02 11.01
CA PHE A 359 4.73 12.25 9.60
C PHE A 359 3.23 12.20 9.31
N ASP A 360 2.41 12.22 10.34
CA ASP A 360 0.96 12.27 10.25
C ASP A 360 0.41 11.16 9.35
N LEU A 361 0.68 9.90 9.73
CA LEU A 361 0.24 8.69 9.02
C LEU A 361 -0.80 7.90 9.82
N PRO A 362 -1.92 8.51 10.28
CA PRO A 362 -2.92 7.82 11.07
C PRO A 362 -3.63 6.73 10.25
N GLY A 363 -4.04 5.65 10.90
CA GLY A 363 -4.91 4.61 10.32
C GLY A 363 -4.33 3.85 9.13
N THR A 364 -3.08 4.08 8.79
CA THR A 364 -2.45 3.48 7.61
C THR A 364 -1.52 2.33 8.01
N PRO A 365 -1.56 1.18 7.31
CA PRO A 365 -0.55 0.15 7.46
C PRO A 365 0.85 0.68 7.11
N ILE A 366 1.79 0.57 8.04
CA ILE A 366 3.19 0.98 7.85
C ILE A 366 4.06 -0.27 7.85
N ARG A 367 4.86 -0.44 6.81
CA ARG A 367 5.86 -1.50 6.70
C ARG A 367 7.23 -0.97 7.13
N LEU A 368 7.85 -1.60 8.11
CA LEU A 368 9.22 -1.29 8.53
C LEU A 368 10.11 -2.50 8.30
N LEU A 369 10.95 -2.42 7.28
CA LEU A 369 11.91 -3.44 6.92
C LEU A 369 13.28 -3.06 7.52
N VAL A 370 14.03 -4.05 7.99
CA VAL A 370 15.37 -3.83 8.54
C VAL A 370 16.38 -4.60 7.71
N ARG A 371 17.36 -3.87 7.16
CA ARG A 371 18.43 -4.44 6.35
C ARG A 371 19.78 -4.32 7.04
N GLY A 372 20.52 -5.43 7.09
CA GLY A 372 21.93 -5.42 7.51
C GLY A 372 22.82 -4.88 6.40
N LYS A 373 23.84 -4.11 6.76
CA LYS A 373 24.92 -3.82 5.81
C LYS A 373 25.61 -5.12 5.42
N PRO A 374 25.94 -5.34 4.14
CA PRO A 374 26.78 -6.46 3.76
C PRO A 374 28.10 -6.32 4.51
N ASN A 375 28.55 -7.39 5.18
CA ASN A 375 29.86 -7.40 5.83
C ASN A 375 30.94 -7.38 4.73
N PRO A 376 31.71 -6.28 4.56
CA PRO A 376 32.74 -6.22 3.54
C PRO A 376 33.88 -7.23 3.79
N PHE A 377 33.94 -7.78 5.01
CA PHE A 377 34.92 -8.80 5.42
C PHE A 377 34.34 -10.21 5.50
N ALA A 378 33.10 -10.47 5.04
CA ALA A 378 32.59 -11.82 4.90
C ALA A 378 33.44 -12.54 3.86
N LYS A 379 34.49 -13.24 4.32
CA LYS A 379 35.34 -14.06 3.48
C LYS A 379 34.45 -14.96 2.62
N ARG A 380 34.61 -14.88 1.30
CA ARG A 380 34.11 -15.88 0.35
C ARG A 380 34.51 -17.25 0.93
N LYS A 381 33.53 -18.00 1.44
CA LYS A 381 33.76 -19.42 1.72
C LYS A 381 34.23 -20.05 0.40
N LYS A 382 35.52 -20.30 0.30
CA LYS A 382 36.06 -21.11 -0.79
C LYS A 382 35.27 -22.43 -0.77
N ARG A 383 34.54 -22.69 -1.85
CA ARG A 383 34.06 -24.06 -2.14
C ARG A 383 35.28 -24.95 -2.21
N ARG A 384 35.39 -25.88 -1.26
CA ARG A 384 36.14 -27.13 -1.45
C ARG A 384 35.28 -28.13 -2.19
#